data_17873d047be3c0eef13ae20b61521f51
#
_entry.id   17873d047be3c0eef13ae20b61521f51
#
_cell.length_a   1.000
_cell.length_b   1.000
_cell.length_c   1.000
_cell.angle_alpha   90.00
_cell.angle_beta   90.00
_cell.angle_gamma   90.00
#
_symmetry.space_group_name_H-M   'P 1'
#
loop_
_entity.id
_entity.type
_entity.pdbx_description
1 polymer ?
#
loop_
_entity_poly.entity_id
_entity_poly.type
_entity_poly.pdbx_seq_one_letter_code
_entity_poly.pdbx_strand_id
1 'polypeptide(L)'
;MGTETSEKKQRVNLLKVPVDIISPDQLGPFVYDLLKEEKEHNIVLLSLWDLLRAMRIGEYRTYVLRASLVVPISKSIVSGIKFLTGKKAYRYMPFDFIVSMLTTLENREYSCYLLGGKNKVLLKTEKNMRQTFPRLRIVGRFPGYFRRREEATIIKAIKKASPSLLLAGKGLKGKERWIARNNLSLGKGIRMWCSDIYDVFAERKKHPSRAAFERGFEWIGYCFQKPVKIFRIFPFIYYNVMLLIYKLFYRNN
;
A
#
# COMPACT_ATOMS: atom_id res chain seq x y z
N MET A 1 -29.53 -7.14 23.51
CA MET A 1 -28.31 -7.74 22.95
C MET A 1 -27.60 -6.63 22.20
N GLY A 2 -26.59 -6.02 22.87
CA GLY A 2 -25.87 -4.88 22.34
C GLY A 2 -25.01 -5.28 21.16
N THR A 3 -25.13 -4.57 20.07
CA THR A 3 -24.24 -4.61 18.92
C THR A 3 -22.86 -4.13 19.38
N GLU A 4 -21.95 -5.08 19.65
CA GLU A 4 -20.51 -4.80 19.67
C GLU A 4 -20.10 -4.32 18.27
N THR A 5 -20.15 -3.02 18.08
CA THR A 5 -19.48 -2.36 16.96
C THR A 5 -17.99 -2.48 17.24
N SER A 6 -17.42 -3.61 16.84
CA SER A 6 -15.97 -3.84 16.86
C SER A 6 -15.29 -2.63 16.22
N GLU A 7 -14.49 -1.90 16.98
CA GLU A 7 -13.60 -0.86 16.46
C GLU A 7 -12.55 -1.53 15.53
N LYS A 8 -12.98 -1.90 14.34
CA LYS A 8 -12.14 -2.64 13.37
C LYS A 8 -10.92 -1.84 12.91
N LYS A 9 -10.96 -0.51 13.06
CA LYS A 9 -9.90 0.39 12.58
C LYS A 9 -9.95 1.71 13.34
N GLN A 10 -8.80 2.17 13.86
CA GLN A 10 -8.67 3.49 14.45
C GLN A 10 -7.80 4.38 13.55
N ARG A 11 -8.35 5.51 13.10
CA ARG A 11 -7.58 6.50 12.32
C ARG A 11 -6.97 7.55 13.23
N VAL A 12 -5.67 7.81 13.05
CA VAL A 12 -4.91 8.86 13.74
C VAL A 12 -4.27 9.78 12.71
N ASN A 13 -4.00 11.02 13.09
CA ASN A 13 -3.27 11.97 12.25
C ASN A 13 -1.81 12.06 12.71
N LEU A 14 -0.89 11.67 11.85
CA LEU A 14 0.54 11.84 12.04
C LEU A 14 1.03 12.99 11.15
N LEU A 15 1.40 14.12 11.75
CA LEU A 15 1.81 15.34 11.02
C LEU A 15 0.77 15.74 9.94
N LYS A 16 -0.52 15.75 10.32
CA LYS A 16 -1.66 16.05 9.43
C LYS A 16 -1.87 15.05 8.27
N VAL A 17 -1.28 13.85 8.34
CA VAL A 17 -1.48 12.76 7.40
C VAL A 17 -2.21 11.63 8.13
N PRO A 18 -3.33 11.11 7.59
CA PRO A 18 -4.06 10.01 8.22
C PRO A 18 -3.24 8.73 8.17
N VAL A 19 -3.22 8.01 9.28
CA VAL A 19 -2.65 6.66 9.38
C VAL A 19 -3.64 5.81 10.16
N ASP A 20 -3.92 4.62 9.67
CA ASP A 20 -4.85 3.71 10.30
C ASP A 20 -4.11 2.70 11.18
N ILE A 21 -4.61 2.53 12.40
CA ILE A 21 -4.22 1.48 13.34
C ILE A 21 -5.23 0.36 13.18
N ILE A 22 -4.79 -0.75 12.64
CA ILE A 22 -5.56 -1.98 12.49
C ILE A 22 -4.64 -3.15 12.86
N SER A 23 -5.15 -4.16 13.55
CA SER A 23 -4.35 -5.34 13.87
C SER A 23 -4.30 -6.31 12.68
N PRO A 24 -3.29 -7.16 12.58
CA PRO A 24 -3.23 -8.18 11.53
C PRO A 24 -4.46 -9.07 11.47
N ASP A 25 -5.03 -9.44 12.62
CA ASP A 25 -6.21 -10.29 12.72
C ASP A 25 -7.49 -9.60 12.18
N GLN A 26 -7.56 -8.28 12.32
CA GLN A 26 -8.68 -7.47 11.85
C GLN A 26 -8.57 -7.10 10.36
N LEU A 27 -7.39 -7.26 9.75
CA LEU A 27 -7.16 -6.84 8.37
C LEU A 27 -8.04 -7.61 7.38
N GLY A 28 -8.09 -8.94 7.46
CA GLY A 28 -8.91 -9.77 6.57
C GLY A 28 -10.40 -9.43 6.65
N PRO A 29 -11.03 -9.41 7.84
CA PRO A 29 -12.40 -8.96 8.00
C PRO A 29 -12.65 -7.55 7.47
N PHE A 30 -11.75 -6.60 7.72
CA PHE A 30 -11.89 -5.23 7.21
C PHE A 30 -11.83 -5.16 5.68
N VAL A 31 -10.88 -5.86 5.06
CA VAL A 31 -10.78 -5.95 3.59
C VAL A 31 -12.05 -6.57 3.00
N TYR A 32 -12.60 -7.61 3.64
CA TYR A 32 -13.84 -8.23 3.20
C TYR A 32 -15.02 -7.25 3.25
N ASP A 33 -15.12 -6.42 4.28
CA ASP A 33 -16.16 -5.39 4.35
C ASP A 33 -16.01 -4.36 3.22
N LEU A 34 -14.79 -3.91 2.91
CA LEU A 34 -14.54 -3.04 1.77
C LEU A 34 -14.94 -3.68 0.43
N LEU A 35 -14.74 -5.01 0.29
CA LEU A 35 -15.10 -5.74 -0.92
C LEU A 35 -16.61 -5.84 -1.12
N LYS A 36 -17.40 -5.84 -0.02
CA LYS A 36 -18.86 -5.82 -0.06
C LYS A 36 -19.43 -4.46 -0.44
N GLU A 37 -18.70 -3.39 -0.13
CA GLU A 37 -19.11 -2.06 -0.52
C GLU A 37 -18.92 -1.89 -2.03
N GLU A 38 -19.99 -1.67 -2.76
CA GLU A 38 -19.93 -1.47 -4.21
C GLU A 38 -19.37 -0.09 -4.60
N LYS A 39 -18.26 0.31 -4.00
CA LYS A 39 -17.58 1.60 -4.18
C LYS A 39 -16.11 1.43 -4.57
N GLU A 40 -15.50 2.54 -4.90
CA GLU A 40 -14.04 2.61 -5.08
C GLU A 40 -13.32 2.77 -3.74
N HIS A 41 -12.37 1.91 -3.49
CA HIS A 41 -11.51 1.96 -2.31
C HIS A 41 -10.04 2.03 -2.70
N ASN A 42 -9.28 2.87 -2.01
CA ASN A 42 -7.84 2.94 -2.16
C ASN A 42 -7.17 2.48 -0.85
N ILE A 43 -6.20 1.58 -0.97
CA ILE A 43 -5.35 1.15 0.14
C ILE A 43 -3.95 1.67 -0.10
N VAL A 44 -3.37 2.33 0.91
CA VAL A 44 -2.04 2.94 0.84
C VAL A 44 -1.12 2.28 1.84
N LEU A 45 -0.01 1.72 1.36
CA LEU A 45 1.13 1.30 2.17
C LEU A 45 2.06 2.50 2.36
N LEU A 46 2.02 3.11 3.55
CA LEU A 46 2.67 4.37 3.81
C LEU A 46 4.10 4.18 4.34
N SER A 47 5.10 4.50 3.53
CA SER A 47 6.50 4.62 3.98
C SER A 47 6.78 6.01 4.56
N LEU A 48 7.94 6.17 5.23
CA LEU A 48 8.39 7.49 5.69
C LEU A 48 8.47 8.52 4.55
N TRP A 49 8.97 8.09 3.38
CA TRP A 49 9.03 8.96 2.19
C TRP A 49 7.67 9.37 1.69
N ASP A 50 6.72 8.46 1.72
CA ASP A 50 5.35 8.70 1.30
C ASP A 50 4.63 9.61 2.29
N LEU A 51 4.90 9.47 3.59
CA LEU A 51 4.42 10.40 4.62
C LEU A 51 4.91 11.82 4.33
N LEU A 52 6.23 12.01 4.17
CA LEU A 52 6.81 13.33 3.90
C LEU A 52 6.30 13.94 2.60
N ARG A 53 6.03 13.11 1.58
CA ARG A 53 5.40 13.54 0.34
C ARG A 53 3.93 13.94 0.56
N ALA A 54 3.19 13.20 1.39
CA ALA A 54 1.79 13.49 1.72
C ALA A 54 1.62 14.73 2.60
N MET A 55 2.65 15.17 3.31
CA MET A 55 2.64 16.44 4.04
C MET A 55 2.58 17.66 3.12
N ARG A 56 3.04 17.54 1.87
CA ARG A 56 3.01 18.60 0.87
C ARG A 56 1.67 18.63 0.14
N ILE A 57 1.14 19.84 -0.12
CA ILE A 57 -0.07 20.03 -0.92
C ILE A 57 0.14 19.45 -2.32
N GLY A 58 -0.84 18.70 -2.84
CA GLY A 58 -0.78 18.11 -4.17
C GLY A 58 -1.60 16.82 -4.32
N GLU A 59 -1.61 16.28 -5.53
CA GLU A 59 -2.39 15.08 -5.89
C GLU A 59 -2.16 13.88 -4.95
N TYR A 60 -0.91 13.68 -4.52
CA TYR A 60 -0.59 12.55 -3.66
C TYR A 60 -1.17 12.71 -2.26
N ARG A 61 -1.15 13.93 -1.70
CA ARG A 61 -1.82 14.23 -0.43
C ARG A 61 -3.31 13.92 -0.52
N THR A 62 -3.98 14.43 -1.56
CA THR A 62 -5.41 14.17 -1.78
C THR A 62 -5.71 12.68 -1.90
N TYR A 63 -4.86 11.92 -2.59
CA TYR A 63 -4.97 10.47 -2.71
C TYR A 63 -4.90 9.78 -1.34
N VAL A 64 -3.92 10.14 -0.50
CA VAL A 64 -3.76 9.57 0.85
C VAL A 64 -4.91 9.98 1.78
N LEU A 65 -5.36 11.24 1.73
CA LEU A 65 -6.47 11.73 2.55
C LEU A 65 -7.79 11.00 2.24
N ARG A 66 -8.02 10.63 0.99
CA ARG A 66 -9.23 9.94 0.53
C ARG A 66 -9.13 8.41 0.61
N ALA A 67 -7.98 7.88 1.01
CA ALA A 67 -7.80 6.43 1.08
C ALA A 67 -8.68 5.81 2.17
N SER A 68 -9.27 4.66 1.86
CA SER A 68 -10.10 3.88 2.78
C SER A 68 -9.25 3.24 3.87
N LEU A 69 -7.99 2.90 3.56
CA LEU A 69 -7.03 2.35 4.50
C LEU A 69 -5.62 2.88 4.21
N VAL A 70 -4.95 3.39 5.24
CA VAL A 70 -3.56 3.86 5.18
C VAL A 70 -2.75 3.17 6.26
N VAL A 71 -1.94 2.18 5.91
CA VAL A 71 -1.17 1.39 6.88
C VAL A 71 0.32 1.70 6.85
N PRO A 72 0.97 1.80 8.00
CA PRO A 72 2.40 2.10 8.08
C PRO A 72 3.26 0.88 7.74
N ILE A 73 4.24 1.09 6.86
CA ILE A 73 5.26 0.09 6.52
C ILE A 73 6.65 0.45 7.05
N SER A 74 6.81 1.62 7.66
CA SER A 74 8.07 2.10 8.23
C SER A 74 8.01 2.14 9.76
N LYS A 75 9.07 1.67 10.41
CA LYS A 75 9.22 1.71 11.89
C LYS A 75 9.11 3.15 12.42
N SER A 76 9.67 4.12 11.69
CA SER A 76 9.60 5.54 12.05
C SER A 76 8.16 6.05 12.19
N ILE A 77 7.24 5.63 11.30
CA ILE A 77 5.82 6.02 11.39
C ILE A 77 5.19 5.45 12.65
N VAL A 78 5.39 4.15 12.92
CA VAL A 78 4.86 3.51 14.13
C VAL A 78 5.39 4.16 15.41
N SER A 79 6.70 4.45 15.44
CA SER A 79 7.32 5.17 16.57
C SER A 79 6.78 6.59 16.72
N GLY A 80 6.57 7.31 15.61
CA GLY A 80 5.99 8.65 15.59
C GLY A 80 4.54 8.68 16.09
N ILE A 81 3.72 7.71 15.72
CA ILE A 81 2.35 7.56 16.24
C ILE A 81 2.41 7.37 17.76
N LYS A 82 3.23 6.43 18.25
CA LYS A 82 3.39 6.20 19.69
C LYS A 82 3.86 7.47 20.40
N PHE A 83 4.82 8.20 19.83
CA PHE A 83 5.37 9.41 20.41
C PHE A 83 4.35 10.56 20.52
N LEU A 84 3.51 10.76 19.48
CA LEU A 84 2.54 11.84 19.47
C LEU A 84 1.23 11.49 20.18
N THR A 85 0.76 10.24 20.08
CA THR A 85 -0.59 9.85 20.51
C THR A 85 -0.61 8.88 21.68
N GLY A 86 0.54 8.30 22.07
CA GLY A 86 0.62 7.21 23.04
C GLY A 86 0.12 5.85 22.52
N LYS A 87 -0.52 5.80 21.34
CA LYS A 87 -1.15 4.59 20.81
C LYS A 87 -0.13 3.66 20.15
N LYS A 88 -0.35 2.35 20.30
CA LYS A 88 0.46 1.32 19.63
C LYS A 88 -0.11 1.05 18.25
N ALA A 89 0.67 1.31 17.20
CA ALA A 89 0.32 0.95 15.83
C ALA A 89 1.07 -0.31 15.37
N TYR A 90 0.51 -0.98 14.37
CA TYR A 90 1.10 -2.18 13.76
C TYR A 90 1.87 -1.79 12.50
N ARG A 91 3.05 -2.37 12.33
CA ARG A 91 3.86 -2.21 11.13
C ARG A 91 3.63 -3.37 10.19
N TYR A 92 3.30 -3.09 8.94
CA TYR A 92 3.06 -4.13 7.94
C TYR A 92 4.25 -4.31 7.01
N MET A 93 4.66 -5.56 6.79
CA MET A 93 5.55 -5.91 5.69
C MET A 93 4.73 -5.91 4.39
N PRO A 94 5.13 -5.14 3.35
CA PRO A 94 4.33 -5.01 2.14
C PRO A 94 3.94 -6.32 1.48
N PHE A 95 4.86 -7.30 1.47
CA PHE A 95 4.60 -8.62 0.89
C PHE A 95 3.54 -9.38 1.70
N ASP A 96 3.71 -9.49 3.02
CA ASP A 96 2.77 -10.20 3.90
C ASP A 96 1.38 -9.56 3.87
N PHE A 97 1.32 -8.21 3.79
CA PHE A 97 0.05 -7.49 3.64
C PHE A 97 -0.68 -7.90 2.35
N ILE A 98 0.04 -7.95 1.22
CA ILE A 98 -0.56 -8.32 -0.06
C ILE A 98 -0.95 -9.81 -0.06
N VAL A 99 -0.14 -10.68 0.51
CA VAL A 99 -0.47 -12.11 0.68
C VAL A 99 -1.76 -12.25 1.48
N SER A 100 -1.91 -11.55 2.61
CA SER A 100 -3.14 -11.56 3.42
C SER A 100 -4.36 -11.08 2.63
N MET A 101 -4.21 -10.03 1.82
CA MET A 101 -5.28 -9.58 0.92
C MET A 101 -5.67 -10.65 -0.10
N LEU A 102 -4.68 -11.25 -0.78
CA LEU A 102 -4.92 -12.29 -1.79
C LEU A 102 -5.58 -13.52 -1.18
N THR A 103 -5.17 -13.92 0.02
CA THR A 103 -5.81 -15.00 0.78
C THR A 103 -7.29 -14.67 1.07
N THR A 104 -7.58 -13.42 1.45
CA THR A 104 -8.96 -12.99 1.67
C THR A 104 -9.79 -13.06 0.38
N LEU A 105 -9.21 -12.63 -0.75
CA LEU A 105 -9.88 -12.71 -2.05
C LEU A 105 -10.14 -14.16 -2.45
N GLU A 106 -9.14 -15.03 -2.31
CA GLU A 106 -9.25 -16.46 -2.65
C GLU A 106 -10.33 -17.15 -1.83
N ASN A 107 -10.33 -16.96 -0.51
CA ASN A 107 -11.30 -17.56 0.40
C ASN A 107 -12.74 -17.08 0.20
N ARG A 108 -12.90 -15.95 -0.47
CA ARG A 108 -14.22 -15.32 -0.73
C ARG A 108 -14.56 -15.24 -2.23
N GLU A 109 -13.79 -15.92 -3.08
CA GLU A 109 -14.00 -16.03 -4.53
C GLU A 109 -13.99 -14.68 -5.28
N TYR A 110 -13.35 -13.67 -4.71
CA TYR A 110 -13.15 -12.38 -5.34
C TYR A 110 -12.04 -12.42 -6.39
N SER A 111 -12.08 -11.45 -7.30
CA SER A 111 -11.16 -11.39 -8.43
C SER A 111 -10.06 -10.36 -8.27
N CYS A 112 -8.91 -10.59 -8.91
CA CYS A 112 -7.87 -9.57 -8.99
C CYS A 112 -7.40 -9.33 -10.43
N TYR A 113 -6.87 -8.13 -10.67
CA TYR A 113 -6.25 -7.71 -11.92
C TYR A 113 -4.82 -7.22 -11.64
N LEU A 114 -3.87 -7.65 -12.46
CA LEU A 114 -2.46 -7.32 -12.31
C LEU A 114 -2.06 -6.27 -13.35
N LEU A 115 -1.71 -5.06 -12.90
CA LEU A 115 -1.32 -3.96 -13.77
C LEU A 115 0.09 -3.49 -13.44
N GLY A 116 1.03 -3.58 -14.35
CA GLY A 116 2.39 -3.08 -14.13
C GLY A 116 3.48 -4.12 -14.33
N GLY A 117 4.71 -3.74 -14.01
CA GLY A 117 5.88 -4.57 -14.28
C GLY A 117 6.23 -4.71 -15.76
N LYS A 118 7.36 -5.38 -16.05
CA LYS A 118 7.70 -5.81 -17.40
C LYS A 118 6.93 -7.09 -17.73
N ASN A 119 6.59 -7.31 -19.00
CA ASN A 119 5.77 -8.46 -19.41
C ASN A 119 6.30 -9.80 -18.89
N LYS A 120 7.61 -10.08 -19.04
CA LYS A 120 8.23 -11.32 -18.52
C LYS A 120 8.09 -11.49 -17.01
N VAL A 121 8.16 -10.38 -16.23
CA VAL A 121 7.99 -10.40 -14.78
C VAL A 121 6.53 -10.70 -14.45
N LEU A 122 5.60 -10.03 -15.11
CA LEU A 122 4.17 -10.16 -14.87
C LEU A 122 3.67 -11.58 -15.18
N LEU A 123 4.15 -12.19 -16.26
CA LEU A 123 3.86 -13.59 -16.60
C LEU A 123 4.34 -14.55 -15.51
N LYS A 124 5.59 -14.39 -15.04
CA LYS A 124 6.12 -15.24 -13.96
C LYS A 124 5.38 -14.98 -12.64
N THR A 125 5.05 -13.72 -12.34
CA THR A 125 4.23 -13.36 -11.18
C THR A 125 2.89 -14.07 -11.21
N GLU A 126 2.15 -14.00 -12.31
CA GLU A 126 0.85 -14.66 -12.43
C GLU A 126 0.98 -16.17 -12.26
N LYS A 127 1.98 -16.80 -12.90
CA LYS A 127 2.24 -18.24 -12.76
C LYS A 127 2.44 -18.60 -11.28
N ASN A 128 3.32 -17.90 -10.58
CA ASN A 128 3.62 -18.18 -9.18
C ASN A 128 2.42 -17.86 -8.25
N MET A 129 1.66 -16.79 -8.55
CA MET A 129 0.44 -16.49 -7.82
C MET A 129 -0.62 -17.59 -7.98
N ARG A 130 -0.81 -18.14 -9.18
CA ARG A 130 -1.74 -19.27 -9.40
C ARG A 130 -1.29 -20.56 -8.70
N GLN A 131 0.01 -20.75 -8.51
CA GLN A 131 0.54 -21.89 -7.74
C GLN A 131 0.31 -21.71 -6.23
N THR A 132 0.46 -20.47 -5.72
CA THR A 132 0.30 -20.16 -4.29
C THR A 132 -1.18 -20.02 -3.90
N PHE A 133 -2.00 -19.49 -4.81
CA PHE A 133 -3.42 -19.23 -4.64
C PHE A 133 -4.21 -19.89 -5.78
N PRO A 134 -4.44 -21.21 -5.74
CA PRO A 134 -5.04 -21.96 -6.86
C PRO A 134 -6.46 -21.53 -7.22
N ARG A 135 -7.23 -21.07 -6.23
CA ARG A 135 -8.63 -20.64 -6.40
C ARG A 135 -8.76 -19.12 -6.68
N LEU A 136 -7.65 -18.39 -6.63
CA LEU A 136 -7.69 -16.94 -6.88
C LEU A 136 -8.07 -16.64 -8.34
N ARG A 137 -9.12 -15.87 -8.53
CA ARG A 137 -9.60 -15.47 -9.84
C ARG A 137 -8.80 -14.29 -10.39
N ILE A 138 -7.73 -14.55 -11.15
CA ILE A 138 -7.00 -13.51 -11.87
C ILE A 138 -7.74 -13.25 -13.19
N VAL A 139 -8.50 -12.14 -13.27
CA VAL A 139 -9.38 -11.81 -14.39
C VAL A 139 -8.70 -11.03 -15.51
N GLY A 140 -7.44 -10.67 -15.31
CA GLY A 140 -6.63 -10.05 -16.36
C GLY A 140 -5.29 -9.55 -15.85
N ARG A 141 -4.44 -9.22 -16.80
CA ARG A 141 -3.15 -8.57 -16.55
C ARG A 141 -2.79 -7.65 -17.70
N PHE A 142 -2.04 -6.60 -17.40
CA PHE A 142 -1.42 -5.75 -18.41
C PHE A 142 -0.06 -5.25 -17.92
N PRO A 143 1.01 -5.30 -18.74
CA PRO A 143 2.32 -4.82 -18.36
C PRO A 143 2.28 -3.30 -18.16
N GLY A 144 3.18 -2.78 -17.32
CA GLY A 144 3.46 -1.36 -17.23
C GLY A 144 4.29 -0.87 -18.42
N TYR A 145 4.76 0.36 -18.37
CA TYR A 145 5.58 0.97 -19.44
C TYR A 145 4.85 1.11 -20.79
N PHE A 146 3.51 1.15 -20.75
CA PHE A 146 2.69 1.38 -21.94
C PHE A 146 2.73 2.84 -22.39
N ARG A 147 2.42 3.07 -23.66
CA ARG A 147 2.35 4.41 -24.25
C ARG A 147 1.06 5.11 -23.82
N ARG A 148 1.10 6.45 -23.74
CA ARG A 148 -0.08 7.26 -23.34
C ARG A 148 -1.32 6.99 -24.17
N ARG A 149 -1.17 6.71 -25.47
CA ARG A 149 -2.28 6.36 -26.36
C ARG A 149 -3.01 5.07 -26.01
N GLU A 150 -2.35 4.16 -25.29
CA GLU A 150 -2.91 2.85 -24.89
C GLU A 150 -3.67 2.95 -23.55
N GLU A 151 -3.46 4.03 -22.79
CA GLU A 151 -3.98 4.21 -21.44
C GLU A 151 -5.51 4.09 -21.38
N ALA A 152 -6.23 4.74 -22.29
CA ALA A 152 -7.69 4.71 -22.34
C ALA A 152 -8.22 3.28 -22.60
N THR A 153 -7.57 2.55 -23.50
CA THR A 153 -7.94 1.15 -23.81
C THR A 153 -7.69 0.23 -22.61
N ILE A 154 -6.58 0.44 -21.89
CA ILE A 154 -6.26 -0.33 -20.68
C ILE A 154 -7.29 -0.06 -19.59
N ILE A 155 -7.64 1.20 -19.34
CA ILE A 155 -8.67 1.58 -18.36
C ILE A 155 -10.00 0.94 -18.72
N LYS A 156 -10.41 0.99 -20.00
CA LYS A 156 -11.63 0.36 -20.48
C LYS A 156 -11.62 -1.15 -20.25
N ALA A 157 -10.48 -1.82 -20.50
CA ALA A 157 -10.32 -3.25 -20.27
C ALA A 157 -10.42 -3.61 -18.78
N ILE A 158 -9.79 -2.83 -17.89
CA ILE A 158 -9.89 -3.02 -16.43
C ILE A 158 -11.34 -2.81 -15.97
N LYS A 159 -12.00 -1.74 -16.43
CA LYS A 159 -13.41 -1.46 -16.11
C LYS A 159 -14.33 -2.59 -16.55
N LYS A 160 -14.12 -3.14 -17.78
CA LYS A 160 -14.89 -4.28 -18.29
C LYS A 160 -14.64 -5.56 -17.48
N ALA A 161 -13.40 -5.81 -17.05
CA ALA A 161 -13.04 -6.95 -16.20
C ALA A 161 -13.60 -6.83 -14.78
N SER A 162 -13.95 -5.61 -14.34
CA SER A 162 -14.52 -5.29 -13.02
C SER A 162 -13.86 -6.05 -11.87
N PRO A 163 -12.53 -5.93 -11.68
CA PRO A 163 -11.83 -6.67 -10.65
C PRO A 163 -12.18 -6.16 -9.26
N SER A 164 -12.30 -7.08 -8.30
CA SER A 164 -12.49 -6.75 -6.89
C SER A 164 -11.23 -6.10 -6.29
N LEU A 165 -10.04 -6.48 -6.80
CA LEU A 165 -8.76 -5.89 -6.44
C LEU A 165 -7.92 -5.57 -7.70
N LEU A 166 -7.51 -4.32 -7.85
CA LEU A 166 -6.51 -3.90 -8.81
C LEU A 166 -5.16 -3.72 -8.09
N LEU A 167 -4.21 -4.60 -8.36
CA LEU A 167 -2.83 -4.44 -7.95
C LEU A 167 -2.07 -3.67 -9.03
N ALA A 168 -1.60 -2.46 -8.70
CA ALA A 168 -0.87 -1.60 -9.61
C ALA A 168 0.61 -1.55 -9.22
N GLY A 169 1.50 -1.85 -10.15
CA GLY A 169 2.94 -1.95 -9.92
C GLY A 169 3.78 -1.02 -10.78
N LYS A 170 5.07 -1.26 -10.82
CA LYS A 170 6.05 -0.47 -11.58
C LYS A 170 5.67 -0.30 -13.05
N GLY A 171 6.12 0.82 -13.64
CA GLY A 171 5.92 1.12 -15.06
C GLY A 171 4.73 2.04 -15.33
N LEU A 172 3.87 2.31 -14.35
CA LEU A 172 2.81 3.31 -14.48
C LEU A 172 3.38 4.71 -14.31
N LYS A 173 3.11 5.58 -15.28
CA LYS A 173 3.57 6.96 -15.27
C LYS A 173 2.89 7.75 -14.15
N GLY A 174 3.68 8.18 -13.17
CA GLY A 174 3.15 8.87 -11.98
C GLY A 174 2.92 7.95 -10.78
N LYS A 175 3.13 6.63 -10.90
CA LYS A 175 2.98 5.64 -9.82
C LYS A 175 1.57 5.69 -9.19
N GLU A 176 1.47 5.88 -7.87
CA GLU A 176 0.19 5.97 -7.14
C GLU A 176 -0.72 7.09 -7.66
N ARG A 177 -0.14 8.19 -8.19
CA ARG A 177 -0.92 9.27 -8.80
C ARG A 177 -1.67 8.82 -10.06
N TRP A 178 -1.19 7.78 -10.74
CA TRP A 178 -1.94 7.18 -11.84
C TRP A 178 -3.27 6.61 -11.34
N ILE A 179 -3.25 5.88 -10.23
CA ILE A 179 -4.48 5.36 -9.59
C ILE A 179 -5.38 6.54 -9.21
N ALA A 180 -4.83 7.55 -8.53
CA ALA A 180 -5.59 8.72 -8.09
C ALA A 180 -6.33 9.43 -9.24
N ARG A 181 -5.65 9.65 -10.39
CA ARG A 181 -6.24 10.32 -11.56
C ARG A 181 -7.32 9.49 -12.25
N ASN A 182 -7.17 8.19 -12.24
CA ASN A 182 -8.07 7.28 -12.95
C ASN A 182 -9.11 6.62 -12.02
N ASN A 183 -9.19 7.06 -10.75
CA ASN A 183 -10.01 6.41 -9.73
C ASN A 183 -11.45 6.17 -10.18
N LEU A 184 -12.15 7.20 -10.63
CA LEU A 184 -13.53 7.09 -11.09
C LEU A 184 -13.67 6.26 -12.39
N SER A 185 -12.68 6.30 -13.27
CA SER A 185 -12.70 5.61 -14.55
C SER A 185 -12.45 4.10 -14.42
N LEU A 186 -11.82 3.65 -13.34
CA LEU A 186 -11.53 2.25 -13.09
C LEU A 186 -12.73 1.45 -12.55
N GLY A 187 -13.80 2.12 -12.13
CA GLY A 187 -15.01 1.46 -11.61
C GLY A 187 -14.91 1.12 -10.12
N LYS A 188 -15.69 0.16 -9.64
CA LYS A 188 -15.73 -0.30 -8.23
C LYS A 188 -14.50 -1.13 -7.87
N GLY A 189 -14.33 -1.41 -6.58
CA GLY A 189 -13.32 -2.33 -6.05
C GLY A 189 -12.14 -1.63 -5.38
N ILE A 190 -11.24 -2.44 -4.83
CA ILE A 190 -10.05 -1.99 -4.11
C ILE A 190 -8.91 -1.75 -5.10
N ARG A 191 -8.17 -0.66 -4.92
CA ARG A 191 -6.97 -0.32 -5.69
C ARG A 191 -5.80 -0.11 -4.77
N MET A 192 -4.67 -0.67 -5.15
CA MET A 192 -3.48 -0.61 -4.34
C MET A 192 -2.22 -0.51 -5.21
N TRP A 193 -1.32 0.39 -4.84
CA TRP A 193 0.02 0.45 -5.40
C TRP A 193 0.93 -0.54 -4.68
N CYS A 194 1.47 -1.49 -5.41
CA CYS A 194 2.31 -2.56 -4.85
C CYS A 194 3.80 -2.47 -5.21
N SER A 195 4.24 -1.34 -5.79
CA SER A 195 5.64 -1.07 -6.13
C SER A 195 6.34 -2.23 -6.84
N ASP A 196 7.28 -2.89 -6.19
CA ASP A 196 8.12 -3.97 -6.73
C ASP A 196 7.69 -5.38 -6.27
N ILE A 197 6.48 -5.54 -5.76
CA ILE A 197 5.94 -6.83 -5.31
C ILE A 197 5.94 -7.88 -6.44
N TYR A 198 5.71 -7.46 -7.68
CA TYR A 198 5.80 -8.37 -8.82
C TYR A 198 7.21 -8.96 -9.01
N ASP A 199 8.25 -8.18 -8.68
CA ASP A 199 9.62 -8.71 -8.69
C ASP A 199 9.83 -9.76 -7.59
N VAL A 200 9.11 -9.66 -6.46
CA VAL A 200 9.16 -10.64 -5.36
C VAL A 200 8.41 -11.91 -5.76
N PHE A 201 7.17 -11.82 -6.22
CA PHE A 201 6.41 -12.97 -6.72
C PHE A 201 7.11 -13.68 -7.90
N ALA A 202 7.80 -12.93 -8.75
CA ALA A 202 8.62 -13.49 -9.84
C ALA A 202 9.97 -14.04 -9.37
N GLU A 203 10.26 -14.04 -8.04
CA GLU A 203 11.53 -14.51 -7.44
C GLU A 203 12.78 -13.78 -7.94
N ARG A 204 12.61 -12.59 -8.49
CA ARG A 204 13.71 -11.73 -8.93
C ARG A 204 14.29 -10.88 -7.81
N LYS A 205 13.54 -10.70 -6.74
CA LYS A 205 13.92 -9.94 -5.56
C LYS A 205 13.52 -10.73 -4.32
N LYS A 206 14.47 -10.88 -3.39
CA LYS A 206 14.16 -11.42 -2.07
C LYS A 206 13.41 -10.37 -1.25
N HIS A 207 12.37 -10.76 -0.54
CA HIS A 207 11.81 -9.90 0.50
C HIS A 207 12.74 -9.88 1.72
N PRO A 208 12.76 -8.81 2.52
CA PRO A 208 13.53 -8.76 3.76
C PRO A 208 13.14 -9.92 4.68
N SER A 209 14.11 -10.46 5.43
CA SER A 209 13.77 -11.44 6.47
C SER A 209 12.90 -10.78 7.55
N ARG A 210 12.00 -11.55 8.15
CA ARG A 210 11.11 -11.07 9.21
C ARG A 210 11.89 -10.44 10.37
N ALA A 211 12.99 -11.07 10.78
CA ALA A 211 13.87 -10.54 11.82
C ALA A 211 14.50 -9.18 11.46
N ALA A 212 14.96 -8.99 10.22
CA ALA A 212 15.52 -7.71 9.77
C ALA A 212 14.42 -6.63 9.71
N PHE A 213 13.22 -7.01 9.29
CA PHE A 213 12.08 -6.11 9.27
C PHE A 213 11.68 -5.68 10.69
N GLU A 214 11.50 -6.59 11.63
CA GLU A 214 11.11 -6.29 13.02
C GLU A 214 12.12 -5.37 13.72
N ARG A 215 13.40 -5.60 13.51
CA ARG A 215 14.48 -4.74 14.04
C ARG A 215 14.52 -3.37 13.36
N GLY A 216 13.95 -3.21 12.18
CA GLY A 216 13.99 -1.97 11.39
C GLY A 216 15.34 -1.71 10.72
N PHE A 217 16.16 -2.74 10.56
CA PHE A 217 17.51 -2.67 9.97
C PHE A 217 17.54 -2.98 8.48
N GLU A 218 16.38 -3.17 7.84
CA GLU A 218 16.31 -3.43 6.41
C GLU A 218 16.98 -2.36 5.54
N TRP A 219 17.09 -1.11 6.05
CA TRP A 219 17.75 -0.02 5.33
C TRP A 219 19.28 -0.12 5.36
N ILE A 220 19.86 -0.75 6.39
CA ILE A 220 21.32 -0.91 6.55
C ILE A 220 21.88 -1.77 5.42
N GLY A 221 21.25 -2.91 5.13
CA GLY A 221 21.65 -3.76 4.01
C GLY A 221 21.59 -3.05 2.63
N TYR A 222 20.69 -2.07 2.50
CA TYR A 222 20.64 -1.23 1.30
C TYR A 222 21.72 -0.15 1.25
N CYS A 223 22.22 0.33 2.40
CA CYS A 223 23.29 1.33 2.45
C CYS A 223 24.64 0.71 2.04
N PHE A 224 24.92 -0.52 2.47
CA PHE A 224 26.13 -1.24 2.05
C PHE A 224 26.18 -1.50 0.52
N GLN A 225 25.05 -1.71 -0.12
CA GLN A 225 24.98 -1.95 -1.56
C GLN A 225 25.05 -0.67 -2.41
N LYS A 226 24.69 0.50 -1.86
CA LYS A 226 24.70 1.79 -2.57
C LYS A 226 24.98 2.94 -1.61
N PRO A 227 26.25 3.40 -1.49
CA PRO A 227 26.65 4.44 -0.54
C PRO A 227 25.94 5.79 -0.74
N VAL A 228 25.49 6.08 -1.97
CA VAL A 228 24.66 7.28 -2.27
C VAL A 228 23.35 7.31 -1.45
N LYS A 229 22.91 6.18 -0.90
CA LYS A 229 21.70 6.13 -0.06
C LYS A 229 21.88 6.67 1.36
N ILE A 230 23.11 7.05 1.75
CA ILE A 230 23.38 7.72 3.02
C ILE A 230 22.60 9.06 3.14
N PHE A 231 22.34 9.72 2.00
CA PHE A 231 21.48 10.90 1.94
C PHE A 231 20.03 10.67 2.42
N ARG A 232 19.62 9.41 2.60
CA ARG A 232 18.31 9.08 3.21
C ARG A 232 18.22 9.39 4.70
N ILE A 233 19.34 9.72 5.33
CA ILE A 233 19.37 10.15 6.74
C ILE A 233 18.70 11.53 6.91
N PHE A 234 18.83 12.45 5.93
CA PHE A 234 18.24 13.78 6.01
C PHE A 234 16.72 13.79 6.17
N PRO A 235 15.93 13.05 5.36
CA PRO A 235 14.49 12.93 5.58
C PRO A 235 14.12 12.33 6.93
N PHE A 236 14.94 11.44 7.46
CA PHE A 236 14.74 10.88 8.80
C PHE A 236 14.97 11.93 9.89
N ILE A 237 16.05 12.73 9.79
CA ILE A 237 16.31 13.85 10.70
C ILE A 237 15.17 14.87 10.61
N TYR A 238 14.82 15.30 9.39
CA TYR A 238 13.73 16.24 9.15
C TYR A 238 12.42 15.77 9.79
N TYR A 239 12.08 14.49 9.61
CA TYR A 239 10.90 13.88 10.22
C TYR A 239 10.91 13.97 11.75
N ASN A 240 12.03 13.63 12.39
CA ASN A 240 12.13 13.69 13.85
C ASN A 240 12.03 15.13 14.39
N VAL A 241 12.65 16.08 13.72
CA VAL A 241 12.50 17.51 14.05
C VAL A 241 11.04 17.95 13.94
N MET A 242 10.36 17.57 12.86
CA MET A 242 8.93 17.88 12.68
C MET A 242 8.05 17.23 13.76
N LEU A 243 8.37 16.01 14.22
CA LEU A 243 7.66 15.38 15.33
C LEU A 243 7.82 16.16 16.63
N LEU A 244 9.03 16.63 16.94
CA LEU A 244 9.31 17.44 18.12
C LEU A 244 8.54 18.77 18.08
N ILE A 245 8.63 19.49 16.96
CA ILE A 245 7.90 20.74 16.75
C ILE A 245 6.40 20.51 16.92
N TYR A 246 5.86 19.46 16.29
CA TYR A 246 4.44 19.15 16.36
C TYR A 246 3.99 18.83 17.79
N LYS A 247 4.80 18.09 18.56
CA LYS A 247 4.52 17.76 19.95
C LYS A 247 4.52 19.00 20.85
N LEU A 248 5.44 19.93 20.60
CA LEU A 248 5.56 21.17 21.40
C LEU A 248 4.42 22.16 21.12
N PHE A 249 4.07 22.36 19.86
CA PHE A 249 3.19 23.45 19.43
C PHE A 249 1.74 23.02 19.14
N TYR A 250 1.46 21.75 18.86
CA TYR A 250 0.12 21.28 18.42
C TYR A 250 -0.54 20.29 19.38
N ARG A 251 0.10 19.91 20.48
CA ARG A 251 -0.48 19.00 21.49
C ARG A 251 -1.45 19.70 22.43
N ASN A 252 -1.46 21.01 22.49
CA ASN A 252 -2.26 21.80 23.42
C ASN A 252 -3.59 22.31 22.85
N ASN A 253 -4.03 21.76 21.69
CA ASN A 253 -5.35 22.01 21.12
C ASN A 253 -6.14 20.71 20.95
#